data_b723bad5f4dc70fe193f7ba55fa59811
#
_entry.id   b723bad5f4dc70fe193f7ba55fa59811
#
_cell.length_a   1.000
_cell.length_b   1.000
_cell.length_c   1.000
_cell.angle_alpha   90.00
_cell.angle_beta   90.00
_cell.angle_gamma   90.00
#
_symmetry.space_group_name_H-M   'P 1'
#
loop_
_entity.id
_entity.type
_entity.pdbx_description
1 polymer ?
#
loop_
_entity_poly.entity_id
_entity_poly.type
_entity_poly.pdbx_seq_one_letter_code
_entity_poly.pdbx_strand_id
1 'polypeptide(L)'
;MLFRSEIFRLDAVAFIWKELGTNCENLPEAHMILQGFNALTRIVAPSMLFKSEAIVHPDEVVKYISPDECQLSYNPLVMALLWNTLATRNVDLLNQALATRFKIHPATAWVNYVRCHDDIGWTFDDGDAARLGINGSNHRKFLNEFYRGRFPGSFARGLPFQENPKTGDCRISGTCASLAGLEKALREEGPKEVELAIKRIALLYDMIMTLGGIPLIYLGDEIGTLNDYSYLDDPAHKDDSRWVHRPKADWERYAKRHDPTTIEGQVYARMQAIIAFRKAHPELAGGALETIESGNPAVLAFSRAYQDSPRLVIFANFSEQEQMVSARVIEQNNLPGKQRLFGESTPSAKDDLILPPLDFAIFG
;
A
#
# COMPACT_ATOMS: atom_id res chain seq x y z
N MET A 1 7.73 30.89 9.42
CA MET A 1 8.01 29.66 8.70
C MET A 1 8.93 29.93 7.53
N LEU A 2 10.20 29.66 7.76
CA LEU A 2 11.26 30.01 6.79
C LEU A 2 11.26 29.13 5.54
N PHE A 3 10.56 27.99 5.53
CA PHE A 3 10.70 26.95 4.53
C PHE A 3 9.46 26.67 3.67
N ARG A 4 8.42 27.50 3.76
CA ARG A 4 7.18 27.36 2.96
C ARG A 4 6.58 25.94 3.04
N SER A 5 6.63 25.31 4.22
CA SER A 5 6.00 24.00 4.41
C SER A 5 4.48 24.14 4.37
N GLU A 6 3.84 23.36 3.54
CA GLU A 6 2.39 23.33 3.35
C GLU A 6 1.74 22.21 4.17
N ILE A 7 2.50 21.14 4.44
CA ILE A 7 2.05 19.99 5.20
C ILE A 7 3.07 19.69 6.30
N PHE A 8 2.58 19.54 7.55
CA PHE A 8 3.38 19.03 8.66
C PHE A 8 2.99 17.59 8.98
N ARG A 9 3.96 16.68 8.94
CA ARG A 9 3.81 15.35 9.50
C ARG A 9 3.98 15.45 11.02
N LEU A 10 2.96 15.05 11.74
CA LEU A 10 2.99 14.92 13.19
C LEU A 10 3.30 13.47 13.54
N ASP A 11 4.48 13.28 14.11
CA ASP A 11 5.04 11.99 14.44
C ASP A 11 4.40 11.38 15.67
N ALA A 12 4.10 10.09 15.63
CA ALA A 12 3.65 9.27 16.75
C ALA A 12 2.50 9.89 17.56
N VAL A 13 1.52 10.51 16.89
CA VAL A 13 0.46 11.30 17.55
C VAL A 13 -0.35 10.52 18.57
N ALA A 14 -0.49 9.22 18.40
CA ALA A 14 -1.20 8.34 19.33
C ALA A 14 -0.54 8.25 20.71
N PHE A 15 0.72 8.65 20.81
CA PHE A 15 1.56 8.45 22.00
C PHE A 15 2.07 9.77 22.62
N ILE A 16 1.57 10.93 22.17
CA ILE A 16 2.08 12.25 22.64
C ILE A 16 1.68 12.59 24.07
N TRP A 17 0.62 11.96 24.61
CA TRP A 17 0.21 12.12 26.01
C TRP A 17 0.62 10.90 26.83
N LYS A 18 1.13 11.13 28.03
CA LYS A 18 1.59 10.09 28.96
C LYS A 18 0.87 10.21 30.29
N GLU A 19 0.24 9.09 30.69
CA GLU A 19 -0.49 9.00 31.96
C GLU A 19 -0.17 7.68 32.67
N LEU A 20 0.25 7.76 33.94
CA LEU A 20 0.57 6.58 34.73
C LEU A 20 -0.69 5.71 34.93
N GLY A 21 -0.54 4.41 34.77
CA GLY A 21 -1.63 3.44 34.91
C GLY A 21 -2.40 3.16 33.62
N THR A 22 -2.05 3.85 32.53
CA THR A 22 -2.58 3.59 31.18
C THR A 22 -1.52 2.95 30.27
N ASN A 23 -1.91 2.54 29.06
CA ASN A 23 -0.96 2.14 28.01
C ASN A 23 -0.31 3.34 27.29
N CYS A 24 -0.68 4.58 27.63
CA CYS A 24 -0.22 5.80 27.00
C CYS A 24 -0.46 5.87 25.48
N GLU A 25 -1.54 5.27 25.01
CA GLU A 25 -1.91 5.19 23.61
C GLU A 25 -3.36 5.65 23.39
N ASN A 26 -3.59 6.48 22.39
CA ASN A 26 -4.92 6.99 22.00
C ASN A 26 -5.69 7.68 23.14
N LEU A 27 -5.00 8.35 24.06
CA LEU A 27 -5.65 9.05 25.16
C LEU A 27 -6.35 10.32 24.67
N PRO A 28 -7.49 10.72 25.29
CA PRO A 28 -8.27 11.89 24.89
C PRO A 28 -7.44 13.18 24.83
N GLU A 29 -6.45 13.34 25.71
CA GLU A 29 -5.56 14.51 25.76
C GLU A 29 -4.69 14.63 24.50
N ALA A 30 -4.34 13.52 23.85
CA ALA A 30 -3.63 13.55 22.57
C ALA A 30 -4.50 14.23 21.50
N HIS A 31 -5.78 13.90 21.42
CA HIS A 31 -6.73 14.53 20.50
C HIS A 31 -6.92 16.03 20.83
N MET A 32 -7.05 16.39 22.11
CA MET A 32 -7.15 17.80 22.53
C MET A 32 -5.94 18.64 22.11
N ILE A 33 -4.73 18.08 22.20
CA ILE A 33 -3.50 18.74 21.74
C ILE A 33 -3.56 18.98 20.23
N LEU A 34 -3.97 17.97 19.44
CA LEU A 34 -4.07 18.09 17.98
C LEU A 34 -5.13 19.12 17.58
N GLN A 35 -6.28 19.14 18.24
CA GLN A 35 -7.32 20.14 18.03
C GLN A 35 -6.81 21.55 18.36
N GLY A 36 -6.05 21.70 19.45
CA GLY A 36 -5.41 22.97 19.81
C GLY A 36 -4.40 23.43 18.74
N PHE A 37 -3.56 22.53 18.24
CA PHE A 37 -2.63 22.85 17.15
C PHE A 37 -3.36 23.23 15.86
N ASN A 38 -4.42 22.51 15.51
CA ASN A 38 -5.21 22.84 14.34
C ASN A 38 -5.89 24.20 14.47
N ALA A 39 -6.54 24.50 15.61
CA ALA A 39 -7.20 25.77 15.84
C ALA A 39 -6.21 26.95 15.72
N LEU A 40 -5.03 26.86 16.35
CA LEU A 40 -3.98 27.87 16.24
C LEU A 40 -3.50 28.03 14.79
N THR A 41 -3.31 26.91 14.08
CA THR A 41 -2.85 26.93 12.69
C THR A 41 -3.86 27.57 11.75
N ARG A 42 -5.16 27.34 11.95
CA ARG A 42 -6.21 28.03 11.17
C ARG A 42 -6.15 29.54 11.30
N ILE A 43 -5.65 30.08 12.44
CA ILE A 43 -5.49 31.52 12.65
C ILE A 43 -4.22 32.06 11.95
N VAL A 44 -3.09 31.39 12.14
CA VAL A 44 -1.78 31.95 11.73
C VAL A 44 -1.31 31.49 10.34
N ALA A 45 -1.79 30.35 9.85
CA ALA A 45 -1.41 29.74 8.57
C ALA A 45 -2.55 28.83 8.03
N PRO A 46 -3.69 29.41 7.62
CA PRO A 46 -4.92 28.67 7.34
C PRO A 46 -4.81 27.64 6.21
N SER A 47 -3.84 27.78 5.32
CA SER A 47 -3.59 26.85 4.21
C SER A 47 -2.72 25.65 4.59
N MET A 48 -2.20 25.61 5.82
CA MET A 48 -1.35 24.51 6.27
C MET A 48 -2.20 23.31 6.66
N LEU A 49 -1.73 22.11 6.29
CA LEU A 49 -2.36 20.83 6.62
C LEU A 49 -1.49 20.06 7.62
N PHE A 50 -2.16 19.27 8.46
CA PHE A 50 -1.51 18.28 9.30
C PHE A 50 -1.72 16.88 8.72
N LYS A 51 -0.65 16.08 8.77
CA LYS A 51 -0.64 14.66 8.45
C LYS A 51 -0.26 13.87 9.69
N SER A 52 -1.20 13.11 10.25
CA SER A 52 -0.92 12.24 11.39
C SER A 52 -0.14 11.00 10.98
N GLU A 53 0.77 10.60 11.86
CA GLU A 53 1.29 9.26 11.89
C GLU A 53 0.78 8.58 13.16
N ALA A 54 -0.23 7.71 12.95
CA ALA A 54 -0.87 6.91 13.98
C ALA A 54 -0.91 5.45 13.48
N ILE A 55 0.11 4.67 13.82
CA ILE A 55 0.18 3.25 13.47
C ILE A 55 -0.43 2.43 14.60
N VAL A 56 -1.74 2.50 14.69
CA VAL A 56 -2.58 1.93 15.74
C VAL A 56 -3.71 1.10 15.14
N HIS A 57 -4.59 0.57 16.00
CA HIS A 57 -5.76 -0.18 15.56
C HIS A 57 -6.59 0.59 14.51
N PRO A 58 -7.17 -0.06 13.49
CA PRO A 58 -7.96 0.61 12.44
C PRO A 58 -9.08 1.51 12.95
N ASP A 59 -9.76 1.14 14.04
CA ASP A 59 -10.82 1.96 14.65
C ASP A 59 -10.27 3.20 15.38
N GLU A 60 -9.00 3.20 15.74
CA GLU A 60 -8.36 4.34 16.41
C GLU A 60 -7.74 5.31 15.38
N VAL A 61 -7.10 4.81 14.32
CA VAL A 61 -6.46 5.68 13.34
C VAL A 61 -7.43 6.67 12.69
N VAL A 62 -8.67 6.27 12.44
CA VAL A 62 -9.69 7.13 11.82
C VAL A 62 -10.09 8.31 12.70
N LYS A 63 -9.91 8.24 14.02
CA LYS A 63 -10.23 9.32 14.95
C LYS A 63 -9.29 10.52 14.80
N TYR A 64 -8.05 10.29 14.33
CA TYR A 64 -7.08 11.35 14.06
C TYR A 64 -7.33 12.08 12.73
N ILE A 65 -8.28 11.58 11.91
CA ILE A 65 -8.54 12.12 10.58
C ILE A 65 -9.83 12.91 10.59
N SER A 66 -9.71 14.19 10.82
CA SER A 66 -10.86 15.11 10.82
C SER A 66 -10.43 16.50 10.36
N PRO A 67 -11.38 17.36 9.95
CA PRO A 67 -11.09 18.77 9.70
C PRO A 67 -10.53 19.50 10.92
N ASP A 68 -10.87 19.04 12.12
CA ASP A 68 -10.52 19.70 13.39
C ASP A 68 -9.20 19.17 14.00
N GLU A 69 -8.64 18.09 13.47
CA GLU A 69 -7.36 17.53 13.92
C GLU A 69 -6.36 17.48 12.76
N CYS A 70 -6.21 16.31 12.12
CA CYS A 70 -5.32 16.13 10.97
C CYS A 70 -6.14 15.90 9.71
N GLN A 71 -5.92 16.69 8.68
CA GLN A 71 -6.62 16.58 7.40
C GLN A 71 -6.12 15.38 6.59
N LEU A 72 -4.92 14.90 6.89
CA LEU A 72 -4.27 13.79 6.24
C LEU A 72 -3.82 12.75 7.27
N SER A 73 -3.84 11.48 6.92
CA SER A 73 -3.20 10.41 7.70
C SER A 73 -2.65 9.31 6.80
N TYR A 74 -1.60 8.67 7.24
CA TYR A 74 -1.19 7.40 6.64
C TYR A 74 -2.29 6.36 6.73
N ASN A 75 -2.34 5.46 5.75
CA ASN A 75 -3.26 4.31 5.72
C ASN A 75 -2.49 3.00 5.96
N PRO A 76 -2.14 2.68 7.22
CA PRO A 76 -1.34 1.49 7.53
C PRO A 76 -2.11 0.19 7.29
N LEU A 77 -3.43 0.21 7.39
CA LEU A 77 -4.26 -0.96 7.12
C LEU A 77 -4.17 -1.38 5.66
N VAL A 78 -4.37 -0.46 4.71
CA VAL A 78 -4.26 -0.76 3.28
C VAL A 78 -2.84 -1.19 2.93
N MET A 79 -1.82 -0.52 3.46
CA MET A 79 -0.43 -0.93 3.28
C MET A 79 -0.22 -2.39 3.70
N ALA A 80 -0.60 -2.76 4.91
CA ALA A 80 -0.45 -4.13 5.40
C ALA A 80 -1.24 -5.15 4.57
N LEU A 81 -2.47 -4.80 4.15
CA LEU A 81 -3.33 -5.70 3.38
C LEU A 81 -2.89 -5.88 1.93
N LEU A 82 -2.24 -4.91 1.31
CA LEU A 82 -1.62 -5.09 0.01
C LEU A 82 -0.53 -6.17 0.06
N TRP A 83 0.34 -6.12 1.05
CA TRP A 83 1.35 -7.16 1.27
C TRP A 83 0.72 -8.51 1.65
N ASN A 84 -0.30 -8.51 2.52
CA ASN A 84 -1.07 -9.71 2.82
C ASN A 84 -1.61 -10.37 1.54
N THR A 85 -2.24 -9.59 0.68
CA THR A 85 -2.87 -10.08 -0.55
C THR A 85 -1.85 -10.68 -1.51
N LEU A 86 -0.66 -10.08 -1.64
CA LEU A 86 0.43 -10.67 -2.42
C LEU A 86 0.94 -12.01 -1.85
N ALA A 87 1.03 -12.12 -0.52
CA ALA A 87 1.50 -13.35 0.12
C ALA A 87 0.47 -14.48 0.02
N THR A 88 -0.80 -14.17 0.17
CA THR A 88 -1.89 -15.16 0.22
C THR A 88 -2.52 -15.45 -1.13
N ARG A 89 -2.39 -14.57 -2.12
CA ARG A 89 -3.16 -14.56 -3.38
C ARG A 89 -4.68 -14.55 -3.12
N ASN A 90 -5.09 -13.95 -2.00
CA ASN A 90 -6.49 -13.82 -1.60
C ASN A 90 -6.81 -12.38 -1.23
N VAL A 91 -7.83 -11.81 -1.87
CA VAL A 91 -8.22 -10.40 -1.76
C VAL A 91 -9.25 -10.12 -0.66
N ASP A 92 -9.81 -11.14 0.01
CA ASP A 92 -10.98 -10.99 0.86
C ASP A 92 -10.79 -9.99 2.00
N LEU A 93 -9.65 -10.05 2.71
CA LEU A 93 -9.34 -9.08 3.78
C LEU A 93 -9.20 -7.65 3.23
N LEU A 94 -8.57 -7.48 2.07
CA LEU A 94 -8.41 -6.17 1.43
C LEU A 94 -9.76 -5.65 0.94
N ASN A 95 -10.56 -6.50 0.28
CA ASN A 95 -11.90 -6.16 -0.18
C ASN A 95 -12.80 -5.71 0.97
N GLN A 96 -12.82 -6.49 2.07
CA GLN A 96 -13.58 -6.14 3.28
C GLN A 96 -13.13 -4.80 3.87
N ALA A 97 -11.82 -4.55 3.97
CA ALA A 97 -11.29 -3.29 4.51
C ALA A 97 -11.65 -2.09 3.63
N LEU A 98 -11.57 -2.22 2.31
CA LEU A 98 -11.99 -1.17 1.39
C LEU A 98 -13.49 -0.88 1.51
N ALA A 99 -14.33 -1.90 1.68
CA ALA A 99 -15.77 -1.75 1.82
C ALA A 99 -16.17 -1.09 3.16
N THR A 100 -15.46 -1.38 4.27
CA THR A 100 -15.93 -1.05 5.61
C THR A 100 -15.09 0.00 6.34
N ARG A 101 -13.79 0.12 6.05
CA ARG A 101 -12.84 0.95 6.82
C ARG A 101 -12.15 2.06 6.00
N PHE A 102 -12.42 2.12 4.70
CA PHE A 102 -11.73 3.08 3.83
C PHE A 102 -12.38 4.47 3.84
N LYS A 103 -13.68 4.56 4.13
CA LYS A 103 -14.44 5.80 4.09
C LYS A 103 -14.08 6.71 5.26
N ILE A 104 -13.70 7.94 4.95
CA ILE A 104 -13.38 9.01 5.92
C ILE A 104 -14.16 10.28 5.59
N HIS A 105 -13.99 11.32 6.41
CA HIS A 105 -14.63 12.61 6.18
C HIS A 105 -14.23 13.21 4.82
N PRO A 106 -15.14 13.76 4.00
CA PRO A 106 -14.84 14.20 2.63
C PRO A 106 -13.83 15.36 2.53
N ALA A 107 -13.63 16.14 3.60
CA ALA A 107 -12.61 17.19 3.65
C ALA A 107 -11.22 16.68 4.09
N THR A 108 -11.05 15.36 4.17
CA THR A 108 -9.80 14.73 4.59
C THR A 108 -9.32 13.71 3.55
N ALA A 109 -8.07 13.25 3.65
CA ALA A 109 -7.55 12.27 2.71
C ALA A 109 -6.61 11.27 3.38
N TRP A 110 -6.70 10.00 2.94
CA TRP A 110 -5.68 9.01 3.19
C TRP A 110 -4.41 9.32 2.40
N VAL A 111 -3.26 9.13 3.02
CA VAL A 111 -1.98 8.98 2.34
C VAL A 111 -1.75 7.48 2.18
N ASN A 112 -2.05 6.97 1.00
CA ASN A 112 -1.87 5.56 0.66
C ASN A 112 -0.42 5.30 0.25
N TYR A 113 0.17 4.24 0.78
CA TYR A 113 1.57 3.92 0.56
C TYR A 113 1.80 2.40 0.57
N VAL A 114 2.85 1.98 -0.09
CA VAL A 114 3.30 0.58 -0.12
C VAL A 114 4.23 0.31 1.05
N ARG A 115 5.14 1.24 1.28
CA ARG A 115 6.06 1.31 2.43
C ARG A 115 6.52 2.74 2.66
N CYS A 116 7.18 2.98 3.78
CA CYS A 116 7.87 4.24 4.06
C CYS A 116 9.28 3.99 4.62
N HIS A 117 9.82 4.93 5.39
CA HIS A 117 11.11 4.77 6.09
C HIS A 117 11.03 3.83 7.31
N ASP A 118 9.83 3.50 7.77
CA ASP A 118 9.59 2.59 8.89
C ASP A 118 9.20 1.19 8.40
N ASP A 119 9.10 0.28 9.36
CA ASP A 119 8.74 -1.11 9.19
C ASP A 119 7.28 -1.31 8.75
N ILE A 120 6.98 -2.50 8.26
CA ILE A 120 5.63 -2.95 7.93
C ILE A 120 5.07 -3.72 9.13
N GLY A 121 4.03 -3.15 9.74
CA GLY A 121 3.26 -3.81 10.80
C GLY A 121 1.95 -4.39 10.26
N TRP A 122 1.53 -5.54 10.79
CA TRP A 122 0.31 -6.22 10.37
C TRP A 122 -0.90 -5.67 11.13
N THR A 123 -1.37 -4.50 10.74
CA THR A 123 -2.37 -3.69 11.46
C THR A 123 -3.83 -4.08 11.18
N PHE A 124 -4.12 -5.22 10.56
CA PHE A 124 -5.49 -5.68 10.38
C PHE A 124 -6.12 -6.13 11.71
N ASP A 125 -7.42 -5.93 11.83
CA ASP A 125 -8.21 -6.29 13.01
C ASP A 125 -8.51 -7.79 13.09
N ASP A 126 -8.43 -8.37 14.30
CA ASP A 126 -8.68 -9.80 14.52
C ASP A 126 -10.16 -10.17 14.31
N GLY A 127 -11.09 -9.26 14.59
CA GLY A 127 -12.52 -9.46 14.31
C GLY A 127 -12.82 -9.48 12.83
N ASP A 128 -12.16 -8.61 12.05
CA ASP A 128 -12.25 -8.62 10.58
C ASP A 128 -11.72 -9.93 10.00
N ALA A 129 -10.57 -10.39 10.48
CA ALA A 129 -9.99 -11.67 10.10
C ALA A 129 -10.90 -12.86 10.47
N ALA A 130 -11.44 -12.86 11.68
CA ALA A 130 -12.33 -13.91 12.16
C ALA A 130 -13.62 -14.05 11.35
N ARG A 131 -14.19 -12.95 10.84
CA ARG A 131 -15.35 -12.99 9.94
C ARG A 131 -15.09 -13.75 8.64
N LEU A 132 -13.83 -13.82 8.23
CA LEU A 132 -13.36 -14.58 7.06
C LEU A 132 -12.78 -15.96 7.45
N GLY A 133 -12.96 -16.41 8.70
CA GLY A 133 -12.44 -17.67 9.19
C GLY A 133 -10.91 -17.68 9.41
N ILE A 134 -10.28 -16.53 9.48
CA ILE A 134 -8.84 -16.38 9.65
C ILE A 134 -8.51 -16.13 11.12
N ASN A 135 -7.60 -16.95 11.68
CA ASN A 135 -7.02 -16.66 12.99
C ASN A 135 -5.93 -15.60 12.85
N GLY A 136 -6.17 -14.37 13.33
CA GLY A 136 -5.29 -13.23 13.12
C GLY A 136 -3.87 -13.44 13.64
N SER A 137 -3.68 -14.05 14.82
CA SER A 137 -2.36 -14.33 15.38
C SER A 137 -1.55 -15.30 14.52
N ASN A 138 -2.14 -16.43 14.11
CA ASN A 138 -1.47 -17.39 13.24
C ASN A 138 -1.18 -16.79 11.85
N HIS A 139 -2.08 -15.94 11.38
CA HIS A 139 -1.92 -15.27 10.09
C HIS A 139 -0.77 -14.27 10.10
N ARG A 140 -0.62 -13.46 11.16
CA ARG A 140 0.55 -12.60 11.34
C ARG A 140 1.86 -13.38 11.39
N LYS A 141 1.89 -14.53 12.06
CA LYS A 141 3.06 -15.43 12.06
C LYS A 141 3.38 -15.94 10.65
N PHE A 142 2.37 -16.35 9.90
CA PHE A 142 2.55 -16.73 8.49
C PHE A 142 3.17 -15.59 7.69
N LEU A 143 2.64 -14.37 7.77
CA LEU A 143 3.16 -13.21 7.05
C LEU A 143 4.61 -12.88 7.46
N ASN A 144 4.94 -12.97 8.74
CA ASN A 144 6.31 -12.81 9.23
C ASN A 144 7.26 -13.82 8.57
N GLU A 145 6.92 -15.11 8.58
CA GLU A 145 7.76 -16.14 7.97
C GLU A 145 7.83 -16.00 6.45
N PHE A 146 6.71 -15.61 5.82
CA PHE A 146 6.68 -15.37 4.38
C PHE A 146 7.61 -14.23 3.99
N TYR A 147 7.49 -13.06 4.60
CA TYR A 147 8.30 -11.90 4.22
C TYR A 147 9.76 -11.96 4.68
N ARG A 148 10.08 -12.82 5.64
CA ARG A 148 11.47 -13.18 6.00
C ARG A 148 12.09 -14.19 5.00
N GLY A 149 11.34 -14.68 4.04
CA GLY A 149 11.80 -15.69 3.07
C GLY A 149 11.92 -17.11 3.64
N ARG A 150 11.30 -17.38 4.79
CA ARG A 150 11.39 -18.68 5.48
C ARG A 150 10.20 -19.60 5.18
N PHE A 151 9.08 -19.05 4.73
CA PHE A 151 7.92 -19.85 4.34
C PHE A 151 8.15 -20.49 2.96
N PRO A 152 7.84 -21.79 2.79
CA PRO A 152 7.97 -22.45 1.47
C PRO A 152 7.18 -21.72 0.39
N GLY A 153 7.82 -21.43 -0.75
CA GLY A 153 7.22 -20.65 -1.84
C GLY A 153 7.27 -19.14 -1.67
N SER A 154 7.87 -18.63 -0.60
CA SER A 154 8.10 -17.18 -0.47
C SER A 154 9.09 -16.68 -1.52
N PHE A 155 8.75 -15.55 -2.10
CA PHE A 155 9.63 -14.77 -2.98
C PHE A 155 10.40 -13.68 -2.22
N ALA A 156 10.01 -13.32 -0.99
CA ALA A 156 10.48 -12.13 -0.29
C ALA A 156 11.87 -12.29 0.36
N ARG A 157 12.54 -11.14 0.54
CA ARG A 157 13.78 -11.01 1.33
C ARG A 157 13.65 -9.80 2.26
N GLY A 158 12.98 -10.01 3.40
CA GLY A 158 12.84 -9.01 4.45
C GLY A 158 13.53 -9.43 5.75
N LEU A 159 13.68 -8.48 6.66
CA LEU A 159 14.26 -8.70 7.99
C LEU A 159 13.23 -8.44 9.09
N PRO A 160 13.28 -9.17 10.22
CA PRO A 160 12.42 -8.89 11.36
C PRO A 160 12.86 -7.58 12.03
N PHE A 161 11.89 -6.83 12.52
CA PHE A 161 12.10 -5.67 13.37
C PHE A 161 11.30 -5.82 14.65
N GLN A 162 11.93 -5.56 15.81
CA GLN A 162 11.36 -5.67 17.15
C GLN A 162 10.67 -7.02 17.41
N GLU A 163 11.35 -8.11 17.07
CA GLU A 163 10.81 -9.46 17.30
C GLU A 163 10.62 -9.72 18.80
N ASN A 164 9.39 -10.08 19.19
CA ASN A 164 9.07 -10.47 20.53
C ASN A 164 9.54 -11.92 20.76
N PRO A 165 10.54 -12.17 21.63
CA PRO A 165 11.10 -13.51 21.80
C PRO A 165 10.11 -14.51 22.39
N LYS A 166 9.02 -14.05 23.04
CA LYS A 166 8.02 -14.93 23.65
C LYS A 166 6.94 -15.36 22.66
N THR A 167 6.54 -14.48 21.76
CA THR A 167 5.42 -14.73 20.84
C THR A 167 5.87 -15.01 19.42
N GLY A 168 7.10 -14.60 19.03
CA GLY A 168 7.60 -14.61 17.66
C GLY A 168 6.94 -13.53 16.78
N ASP A 169 6.16 -12.63 17.37
CA ASP A 169 5.59 -11.51 16.64
C ASP A 169 6.66 -10.49 16.32
N CYS A 170 6.63 -9.97 15.11
CA CYS A 170 7.57 -8.94 14.64
C CYS A 170 6.93 -8.08 13.55
N ARG A 171 7.60 -7.01 13.23
CA ARG A 171 7.35 -6.20 12.03
C ARG A 171 8.42 -6.53 10.99
N ILE A 172 8.17 -6.13 9.76
CA ILE A 172 9.05 -6.47 8.62
C ILE A 172 9.72 -5.22 8.08
N SER A 173 11.05 -5.28 7.96
CA SER A 173 11.88 -4.30 7.27
C SER A 173 12.32 -4.83 5.91
N GLY A 174 12.25 -4.01 4.87
CA GLY A 174 12.72 -4.34 3.53
C GLY A 174 12.32 -3.28 2.50
N THR A 175 13.06 -3.19 1.41
CA THR A 175 12.66 -2.38 0.26
C THR A 175 11.47 -3.01 -0.46
N CYS A 176 10.68 -2.21 -1.18
CA CYS A 176 9.58 -2.74 -1.98
C CYS A 176 10.06 -3.84 -2.93
N ALA A 177 11.17 -3.62 -3.61
CA ALA A 177 11.72 -4.57 -4.57
C ALA A 177 12.15 -5.91 -3.93
N SER A 178 12.81 -5.86 -2.77
CA SER A 178 13.24 -7.08 -2.07
C SER A 178 12.07 -7.85 -1.48
N LEU A 179 11.06 -7.15 -0.96
CA LEU A 179 9.83 -7.76 -0.44
C LEU A 179 8.93 -8.32 -1.55
N ALA A 180 8.93 -7.70 -2.75
CA ALA A 180 8.19 -8.17 -3.93
C ALA A 180 8.92 -9.29 -4.70
N GLY A 181 10.14 -9.66 -4.28
CA GLY A 181 10.86 -10.82 -4.80
C GLY A 181 11.97 -10.51 -5.79
N LEU A 182 12.22 -9.25 -6.13
CA LEU A 182 13.25 -8.89 -7.12
C LEU A 182 14.64 -9.29 -6.66
N GLU A 183 14.96 -9.15 -5.38
CA GLU A 183 16.26 -9.53 -4.83
C GLU A 183 16.51 -11.03 -4.96
N LYS A 184 15.54 -11.86 -4.58
CA LYS A 184 15.61 -13.31 -4.72
C LYS A 184 15.73 -13.73 -6.19
N ALA A 185 14.88 -13.16 -7.04
CA ALA A 185 14.87 -13.46 -8.46
C ALA A 185 16.22 -13.20 -9.14
N LEU A 186 16.88 -12.10 -8.80
CA LEU A 186 18.18 -11.71 -9.33
C LEU A 186 19.34 -12.58 -8.82
N ARG A 187 19.26 -13.05 -7.57
CA ARG A 187 20.36 -13.77 -6.91
C ARG A 187 20.23 -15.30 -7.03
N GLU A 188 19.02 -15.83 -7.09
CA GLU A 188 18.75 -17.25 -6.86
C GLU A 188 17.90 -17.90 -7.97
N GLU A 189 17.20 -17.11 -8.78
CA GLU A 189 16.21 -17.62 -9.74
C GLU A 189 16.58 -17.21 -11.18
N GLY A 190 15.65 -16.57 -11.93
CA GLY A 190 15.92 -16.23 -13.31
C GLY A 190 15.01 -15.16 -13.90
N PRO A 191 15.10 -14.92 -15.21
CA PRO A 191 14.42 -13.80 -15.88
C PRO A 191 12.90 -13.79 -15.70
N LYS A 192 12.25 -14.96 -15.65
CA LYS A 192 10.81 -15.07 -15.45
C LYS A 192 10.39 -14.54 -14.08
N GLU A 193 11.12 -14.91 -13.04
CA GLU A 193 10.87 -14.48 -11.67
C GLU A 193 11.18 -12.99 -11.49
N VAL A 194 12.18 -12.46 -12.23
CA VAL A 194 12.47 -11.01 -12.29
C VAL A 194 11.28 -10.27 -12.90
N GLU A 195 10.71 -10.76 -14.01
CA GLU A 195 9.50 -10.15 -14.60
C GLU A 195 8.33 -10.17 -13.63
N LEU A 196 8.06 -11.29 -12.96
CA LEU A 196 7.00 -11.40 -11.95
C LEU A 196 7.24 -10.44 -10.77
N ALA A 197 8.48 -10.25 -10.33
CA ALA A 197 8.80 -9.30 -9.27
C ALA A 197 8.54 -7.85 -9.69
N ILE A 198 8.90 -7.47 -10.92
CA ILE A 198 8.60 -6.15 -11.49
C ILE A 198 7.07 -5.95 -11.58
N LYS A 199 6.32 -6.97 -12.00
CA LYS A 199 4.86 -6.92 -12.04
C LYS A 199 4.25 -6.77 -10.64
N ARG A 200 4.79 -7.44 -9.59
CA ARG A 200 4.32 -7.24 -8.20
C ARG A 200 4.57 -5.83 -7.71
N ILE A 201 5.75 -5.24 -8.00
CA ILE A 201 6.04 -3.84 -7.67
C ILE A 201 5.03 -2.92 -8.37
N ALA A 202 4.81 -3.11 -9.68
CA ALA A 202 3.86 -2.31 -10.44
C ALA A 202 2.44 -2.43 -9.86
N LEU A 203 1.95 -3.65 -9.62
CA LEU A 203 0.61 -3.91 -9.07
C LEU A 203 0.38 -3.17 -7.74
N LEU A 204 1.36 -3.18 -6.83
CA LEU A 204 1.26 -2.47 -5.55
C LEU A 204 1.11 -0.96 -5.76
N TYR A 205 1.89 -0.39 -6.67
CA TYR A 205 1.81 1.04 -6.97
C TYR A 205 0.56 1.40 -7.78
N ASP A 206 0.13 0.56 -8.72
CA ASP A 206 -1.13 0.71 -9.45
C ASP A 206 -2.31 0.77 -8.46
N MET A 207 -2.30 -0.08 -7.43
CA MET A 207 -3.30 -0.05 -6.36
C MET A 207 -3.33 1.30 -5.64
N ILE A 208 -2.22 1.76 -5.06
CA ILE A 208 -2.24 3.01 -4.29
C ILE A 208 -2.50 4.24 -5.16
N MET A 209 -2.19 4.19 -6.45
CA MET A 209 -2.49 5.25 -7.41
C MET A 209 -3.99 5.34 -7.76
N THR A 210 -4.78 4.29 -7.53
CA THR A 210 -6.19 4.23 -7.96
C THR A 210 -7.19 4.24 -6.80
N LEU A 211 -6.77 3.97 -5.57
CA LEU A 211 -7.66 3.93 -4.40
C LEU A 211 -8.19 5.31 -3.95
N GLY A 212 -7.68 6.42 -4.49
CA GLY A 212 -8.02 7.77 -4.05
C GLY A 212 -7.01 8.33 -3.05
N GLY A 213 -7.31 9.48 -2.46
CA GLY A 213 -6.39 10.15 -1.53
C GLY A 213 -5.06 10.55 -2.17
N ILE A 214 -3.98 10.55 -1.41
CA ILE A 214 -2.64 10.97 -1.82
C ILE A 214 -1.73 9.75 -1.85
N PRO A 215 -1.27 9.28 -3.02
CA PRO A 215 -0.29 8.19 -3.09
C PRO A 215 1.10 8.70 -2.71
N LEU A 216 1.83 7.88 -1.94
CA LEU A 216 3.20 8.16 -1.54
C LEU A 216 4.14 7.13 -2.16
N ILE A 217 5.12 7.60 -2.91
CA ILE A 217 6.22 6.80 -3.44
C ILE A 217 7.43 7.03 -2.52
N TYR A 218 7.96 5.96 -1.94
CA TYR A 218 9.20 6.07 -1.17
C TYR A 218 10.41 6.04 -2.11
N LEU A 219 11.36 6.94 -1.85
CA LEU A 219 12.56 7.12 -2.68
C LEU A 219 13.31 5.80 -2.91
N GLY A 220 13.56 5.48 -4.16
CA GLY A 220 14.25 4.27 -4.62
C GLY A 220 13.30 3.16 -5.10
N ASP A 221 12.04 3.16 -4.69
CA ASP A 221 11.08 2.15 -5.16
C ASP A 221 10.81 2.29 -6.66
N GLU A 222 10.83 3.54 -7.16
CA GLU A 222 10.63 3.87 -8.57
C GLU A 222 11.72 3.33 -9.52
N ILE A 223 12.83 2.87 -8.97
CA ILE A 223 13.91 2.22 -9.72
C ILE A 223 14.22 0.80 -9.24
N GLY A 224 13.36 0.22 -8.42
CA GLY A 224 13.53 -1.14 -7.92
C GLY A 224 14.76 -1.30 -7.01
N THR A 225 15.02 -0.33 -6.11
CA THR A 225 16.16 -0.41 -5.17
C THR A 225 16.02 -1.61 -4.24
N LEU A 226 17.09 -2.42 -4.14
CA LEU A 226 17.15 -3.60 -3.28
C LEU A 226 17.56 -3.23 -1.86
N ASN A 227 17.43 -4.19 -0.95
CA ASN A 227 17.95 -4.13 0.40
C ASN A 227 19.46 -3.83 0.43
N ASP A 228 19.86 -2.95 1.32
CA ASP A 228 21.26 -2.63 1.59
C ASP A 228 21.68 -3.22 2.94
N TYR A 229 22.48 -4.25 2.90
CA TYR A 229 22.97 -4.95 4.10
C TYR A 229 24.25 -4.31 4.68
N SER A 230 24.82 -3.28 4.03
CA SER A 230 26.03 -2.59 4.52
C SER A 230 25.83 -1.88 5.85
N TYR A 231 24.57 -1.63 6.25
CA TYR A 231 24.25 -1.06 7.57
C TYR A 231 24.78 -1.92 8.74
N LEU A 232 24.98 -3.22 8.52
CA LEU A 232 25.52 -4.15 9.54
C LEU A 232 26.97 -3.83 9.90
N ASP A 233 27.70 -3.18 9.00
CA ASP A 233 29.09 -2.77 9.20
C ASP A 233 29.19 -1.43 9.95
N ASP A 234 28.08 -0.71 10.11
CA ASP A 234 28.03 0.57 10.82
C ASP A 234 27.57 0.36 12.28
N PRO A 235 28.46 0.60 13.27
CA PRO A 235 28.11 0.46 14.68
C PRO A 235 26.91 1.30 15.14
N ALA A 236 26.61 2.41 14.46
CA ALA A 236 25.49 3.27 14.79
C ALA A 236 24.13 2.74 14.27
N HIS A 237 24.16 1.84 13.28
CA HIS A 237 22.95 1.40 12.57
C HIS A 237 22.67 -0.10 12.68
N LYS A 238 23.69 -0.93 12.96
CA LYS A 238 23.64 -2.40 12.90
C LYS A 238 22.52 -3.04 13.75
N ASP A 239 22.10 -2.40 14.81
CA ASP A 239 21.10 -2.92 15.75
C ASP A 239 19.66 -2.53 15.37
N ASP A 240 19.47 -1.76 14.28
CA ASP A 240 18.16 -1.38 13.76
C ASP A 240 17.99 -1.86 12.31
N SER A 241 17.25 -2.96 12.12
CA SER A 241 17.05 -3.59 10.80
C SER A 241 16.34 -2.70 9.77
N ARG A 242 15.72 -1.58 10.17
CA ARG A 242 15.10 -0.63 9.23
C ARG A 242 16.13 0.04 8.33
N TRP A 243 17.41 0.07 8.71
CA TRP A 243 18.45 0.57 7.83
C TRP A 243 18.65 -0.26 6.56
N VAL A 244 18.19 -1.50 6.52
CA VAL A 244 18.23 -2.34 5.32
C VAL A 244 17.45 -1.71 4.15
N HIS A 245 16.41 -0.95 4.44
CA HIS A 245 15.56 -0.31 3.42
C HIS A 245 15.70 1.22 3.38
N ARG A 246 16.78 1.75 3.96
CA ARG A 246 17.14 3.18 3.93
C ARG A 246 18.50 3.40 3.25
N PRO A 247 18.76 2.77 2.07
CA PRO A 247 20.02 2.94 1.39
C PRO A 247 20.21 4.40 0.96
N LYS A 248 21.47 4.81 0.85
CA LYS A 248 21.79 6.08 0.20
C LYS A 248 21.35 6.04 -1.26
N ALA A 249 20.94 7.20 -1.79
CA ALA A 249 20.56 7.30 -3.20
C ALA A 249 21.76 6.95 -4.11
N ASP A 250 21.56 5.98 -4.99
CA ASP A 250 22.53 5.56 -6.00
C ASP A 250 22.23 6.28 -7.32
N TRP A 251 22.91 7.40 -7.55
CA TRP A 251 22.69 8.23 -8.72
C TRP A 251 23.09 7.57 -10.04
N GLU A 252 23.98 6.58 -10.02
CA GLU A 252 24.33 5.80 -11.22
C GLU A 252 23.17 4.87 -11.63
N ARG A 253 22.50 4.27 -10.65
CA ARG A 253 21.26 3.51 -10.89
C ARG A 253 20.15 4.43 -11.37
N TYR A 254 19.97 5.59 -10.74
CA TYR A 254 18.96 6.57 -11.17
C TYR A 254 19.17 7.03 -12.61
N ALA A 255 20.41 7.14 -13.09
CA ALA A 255 20.72 7.49 -14.47
C ALA A 255 20.16 6.47 -15.48
N LYS A 256 19.99 5.20 -15.09
CA LYS A 256 19.47 4.12 -15.94
C LYS A 256 17.95 4.11 -16.09
N ARG A 257 17.22 4.93 -15.34
CA ARG A 257 15.74 4.93 -15.30
C ARG A 257 15.04 5.15 -16.65
N HIS A 258 15.74 5.66 -17.65
CA HIS A 258 15.22 5.88 -19.01
C HIS A 258 15.66 4.80 -20.01
N ASP A 259 16.43 3.81 -19.59
CA ASP A 259 16.86 2.69 -20.43
C ASP A 259 15.91 1.48 -20.19
N PRO A 260 15.01 1.17 -21.15
CA PRO A 260 14.01 0.11 -21.00
C PRO A 260 14.63 -1.30 -20.95
N THR A 261 15.91 -1.46 -21.22
CA THR A 261 16.62 -2.76 -21.14
C THR A 261 17.08 -3.05 -19.74
N THR A 262 17.09 -2.07 -18.85
CA THR A 262 17.46 -2.21 -17.44
C THR A 262 16.25 -2.42 -16.54
N ILE A 263 16.47 -2.99 -15.36
CA ILE A 263 15.42 -3.15 -14.34
C ILE A 263 14.92 -1.79 -13.88
N GLU A 264 15.84 -0.85 -13.65
CA GLU A 264 15.53 0.52 -13.24
C GLU A 264 14.60 1.19 -14.26
N GLY A 265 14.87 1.04 -15.54
CA GLY A 265 14.04 1.59 -16.61
C GLY A 265 12.68 0.92 -16.73
N GLN A 266 12.61 -0.39 -16.56
CA GLN A 266 11.34 -1.13 -16.62
C GLN A 266 10.41 -0.76 -15.47
N VAL A 267 10.92 -0.71 -14.23
CA VAL A 267 10.14 -0.30 -13.05
C VAL A 267 9.69 1.15 -13.18
N TYR A 268 10.61 2.03 -13.58
CA TYR A 268 10.32 3.46 -13.74
C TYR A 268 9.26 3.74 -14.80
N ALA A 269 9.34 3.08 -15.95
CA ALA A 269 8.38 3.25 -17.04
C ALA A 269 6.95 2.84 -16.62
N ARG A 270 6.80 1.71 -15.89
CA ARG A 270 5.50 1.26 -15.38
C ARG A 270 4.92 2.25 -14.37
N MET A 271 5.76 2.75 -13.45
CA MET A 271 5.33 3.74 -12.47
C MET A 271 4.94 5.07 -13.14
N GLN A 272 5.70 5.53 -14.14
CA GLN A 272 5.33 6.71 -14.91
C GLN A 272 4.00 6.56 -15.65
N ALA A 273 3.72 5.37 -16.19
CA ALA A 273 2.48 5.11 -16.92
C ALA A 273 1.25 5.28 -16.00
N ILE A 274 1.25 4.68 -14.82
CA ILE A 274 0.11 4.81 -13.88
C ILE A 274 0.00 6.21 -13.30
N ILE A 275 1.11 6.92 -13.05
CA ILE A 275 1.10 8.32 -12.63
C ILE A 275 0.47 9.20 -13.70
N ALA A 276 0.87 9.02 -14.97
CA ALA A 276 0.31 9.77 -16.09
C ALA A 276 -1.20 9.48 -16.25
N PHE A 277 -1.58 8.20 -16.15
CA PHE A 277 -2.98 7.79 -16.19
C PHE A 277 -3.80 8.44 -15.07
N ARG A 278 -3.32 8.38 -13.81
CA ARG A 278 -3.98 9.04 -12.69
C ARG A 278 -4.15 10.56 -12.89
N LYS A 279 -3.14 11.24 -13.44
CA LYS A 279 -3.22 12.68 -13.72
C LYS A 279 -4.27 13.04 -14.76
N ALA A 280 -4.56 12.13 -15.69
CA ALA A 280 -5.58 12.31 -16.72
C ALA A 280 -7.00 11.94 -16.23
N HIS A 281 -7.14 11.25 -15.09
CA HIS A 281 -8.40 10.71 -14.59
C HIS A 281 -8.65 11.17 -13.14
N PRO A 282 -9.40 12.29 -12.96
CA PRO A 282 -9.67 12.84 -11.62
C PRO A 282 -10.47 11.87 -10.73
N GLU A 283 -11.19 10.89 -11.29
CA GLU A 283 -11.90 9.83 -10.58
C GLU A 283 -10.97 9.02 -9.67
N LEU A 284 -9.71 8.90 -10.05
CA LEU A 284 -8.70 8.14 -9.28
C LEU A 284 -8.14 8.94 -8.09
N ALA A 285 -8.29 10.25 -8.09
CA ALA A 285 -7.83 11.11 -7.00
C ALA A 285 -8.94 11.36 -5.98
N GLY A 286 -10.11 11.78 -6.44
CA GLY A 286 -11.29 12.08 -5.63
C GLY A 286 -12.38 11.04 -5.77
N GLY A 287 -13.57 11.36 -5.25
CA GLY A 287 -14.79 10.61 -5.46
C GLY A 287 -14.95 9.31 -4.67
N ALA A 288 -16.01 8.60 -4.99
CA ALA A 288 -16.39 7.36 -4.31
C ALA A 288 -15.58 6.16 -4.81
N LEU A 289 -15.26 5.28 -3.87
CA LEU A 289 -14.77 3.92 -4.13
C LEU A 289 -15.88 2.95 -3.72
N GLU A 290 -16.22 2.03 -4.62
CA GLU A 290 -17.16 0.94 -4.34
C GLU A 290 -16.53 -0.39 -4.74
N THR A 291 -16.50 -1.34 -3.81
CA THR A 291 -15.99 -2.69 -4.06
C THR A 291 -16.97 -3.48 -4.93
N ILE A 292 -16.45 -4.39 -5.72
CA ILE A 292 -17.18 -5.27 -6.62
C ILE A 292 -16.81 -6.71 -6.27
N GLU A 293 -17.81 -7.57 -6.11
CA GLU A 293 -17.58 -9.00 -5.95
C GLU A 293 -17.18 -9.63 -7.29
N SER A 294 -15.89 -9.93 -7.43
CA SER A 294 -15.34 -10.51 -8.68
C SER A 294 -15.73 -11.98 -8.87
N GLY A 295 -16.11 -12.66 -7.79
CA GLY A 295 -16.32 -14.12 -7.76
C GLY A 295 -15.02 -14.93 -7.84
N ASN A 296 -13.86 -14.29 -7.78
CA ASN A 296 -12.53 -14.92 -7.83
C ASN A 296 -11.68 -14.41 -6.66
N PRO A 297 -11.25 -15.27 -5.73
CA PRO A 297 -10.53 -14.86 -4.53
C PRO A 297 -9.14 -14.25 -4.81
N ALA A 298 -8.58 -14.43 -6.00
CA ALA A 298 -7.31 -13.82 -6.40
C ALA A 298 -7.47 -12.47 -7.11
N VAL A 299 -8.72 -12.05 -7.44
CA VAL A 299 -9.00 -10.84 -8.20
C VAL A 299 -9.77 -9.82 -7.36
N LEU A 300 -9.13 -8.74 -6.99
CA LEU A 300 -9.80 -7.57 -6.43
C LEU A 300 -10.51 -6.81 -7.55
N ALA A 301 -11.76 -6.42 -7.31
CA ALA A 301 -12.50 -5.56 -8.22
C ALA A 301 -13.15 -4.39 -7.46
N PHE A 302 -13.07 -3.19 -8.03
CA PHE A 302 -13.71 -1.99 -7.47
C PHE A 302 -13.95 -0.95 -8.55
N SER A 303 -14.80 0.02 -8.25
CA SER A 303 -15.05 1.15 -9.14
C SER A 303 -14.68 2.48 -8.50
N ARG A 304 -14.41 3.45 -9.37
CA ARG A 304 -14.19 4.84 -9.03
C ARG A 304 -15.16 5.71 -9.80
N ALA A 305 -15.77 6.67 -9.10
CA ALA A 305 -16.64 7.65 -9.70
C ALA A 305 -16.41 9.02 -9.05
N TYR A 306 -16.40 10.08 -9.86
CA TYR A 306 -16.22 11.44 -9.36
C TYR A 306 -17.01 12.43 -10.19
N GLN A 307 -17.97 13.13 -9.57
CA GLN A 307 -18.84 14.10 -10.23
C GLN A 307 -19.49 13.51 -11.51
N ASP A 308 -19.43 14.22 -12.61
CA ASP A 308 -19.99 13.82 -13.90
C ASP A 308 -19.02 13.01 -14.77
N SER A 309 -17.86 12.65 -14.23
CA SER A 309 -16.86 11.83 -14.96
C SER A 309 -17.36 10.39 -15.16
N PRO A 310 -16.94 9.72 -16.24
CA PRO A 310 -17.25 8.31 -16.45
C PRO A 310 -16.80 7.44 -15.27
N ARG A 311 -17.65 6.49 -14.88
CA ARG A 311 -17.26 5.50 -13.87
C ARG A 311 -16.17 4.59 -14.41
N LEU A 312 -15.05 4.53 -13.72
CA LEU A 312 -13.98 3.57 -13.98
C LEU A 312 -14.22 2.29 -13.19
N VAL A 313 -13.93 1.14 -13.79
CA VAL A 313 -13.93 -0.16 -13.13
C VAL A 313 -12.54 -0.78 -13.22
N ILE A 314 -12.04 -1.21 -12.09
CA ILE A 314 -10.68 -1.70 -11.92
C ILE A 314 -10.71 -3.18 -11.51
N PHE A 315 -9.85 -3.99 -12.12
CA PHE A 315 -9.57 -5.37 -11.75
C PHE A 315 -8.09 -5.56 -11.51
N ALA A 316 -7.73 -6.23 -10.42
CA ALA A 316 -6.35 -6.48 -10.02
C ALA A 316 -6.16 -7.96 -9.71
N ASN A 317 -5.38 -8.68 -10.51
CA ASN A 317 -5.01 -10.06 -10.28
C ASN A 317 -3.78 -10.14 -9.37
N PHE A 318 -3.96 -10.61 -8.14
CA PHE A 318 -2.88 -10.75 -7.15
C PHE A 318 -2.17 -12.11 -7.19
N SER A 319 -2.34 -12.86 -8.26
CA SER A 319 -1.69 -14.17 -8.42
C SER A 319 -0.73 -14.21 -9.61
N GLU A 320 0.23 -15.12 -9.55
CA GLU A 320 1.16 -15.41 -10.63
C GLU A 320 0.55 -16.36 -11.70
N GLN A 321 -0.77 -16.54 -11.67
CA GLN A 321 -1.53 -17.34 -12.63
C GLN A 321 -2.51 -16.44 -13.37
N GLU A 322 -2.87 -16.85 -14.59
CA GLU A 322 -3.99 -16.26 -15.30
C GLU A 322 -5.27 -16.47 -14.48
N GLN A 323 -6.09 -15.43 -14.37
CA GLN A 323 -7.35 -15.45 -13.64
C GLN A 323 -8.51 -15.02 -14.55
N MET A 324 -9.69 -15.50 -14.22
CA MET A 324 -10.91 -15.21 -14.99
C MET A 324 -11.96 -14.56 -14.09
N VAL A 325 -12.61 -13.53 -14.62
CA VAL A 325 -13.83 -12.95 -14.06
C VAL A 325 -14.97 -13.24 -15.04
N SER A 326 -16.07 -13.81 -14.53
CA SER A 326 -17.16 -14.27 -15.38
C SER A 326 -17.89 -13.15 -16.12
N ALA A 327 -18.40 -13.43 -17.30
CA ALA A 327 -19.24 -12.52 -18.11
C ALA A 327 -20.39 -11.94 -17.31
N ARG A 328 -20.98 -12.73 -16.39
CA ARG A 328 -22.04 -12.26 -15.49
C ARG A 328 -21.59 -11.06 -14.63
N VAL A 329 -20.39 -11.10 -14.07
CA VAL A 329 -19.84 -9.97 -13.26
C VAL A 329 -19.61 -8.76 -14.16
N ILE A 330 -19.13 -9.01 -15.38
CA ILE A 330 -18.90 -7.97 -16.40
C ILE A 330 -20.21 -7.26 -16.75
N GLU A 331 -21.27 -8.02 -17.02
CA GLU A 331 -22.61 -7.48 -17.34
C GLU A 331 -23.21 -6.72 -16.16
N GLN A 332 -23.18 -7.29 -14.95
CA GLN A 332 -23.76 -6.68 -13.75
C GLN A 332 -23.12 -5.33 -13.40
N ASN A 333 -21.89 -5.11 -13.83
CA ASN A 333 -21.16 -3.86 -13.62
C ASN A 333 -21.19 -2.91 -14.82
N ASN A 334 -22.03 -3.18 -15.82
CA ASN A 334 -22.19 -2.38 -17.04
C ASN A 334 -20.85 -2.19 -17.79
N LEU A 335 -20.05 -3.24 -17.88
CA LEU A 335 -18.79 -3.24 -18.63
C LEU A 335 -18.91 -3.61 -20.12
N PRO A 336 -19.97 -4.29 -20.62
CA PRO A 336 -20.08 -4.57 -22.04
C PRO A 336 -19.98 -3.27 -22.86
N GLY A 337 -19.06 -3.27 -23.84
CA GLY A 337 -18.79 -2.10 -24.66
C GLY A 337 -17.86 -1.04 -24.06
N LYS A 338 -17.45 -1.17 -22.80
CA LYS A 338 -16.43 -0.30 -22.22
C LYS A 338 -15.05 -0.63 -22.79
N GLN A 339 -14.27 0.43 -23.00
CA GLN A 339 -12.92 0.29 -23.49
C GLN A 339 -11.97 -0.02 -22.33
N ARG A 340 -11.02 -0.95 -22.57
CA ARG A 340 -9.86 -1.09 -21.69
C ARG A 340 -8.95 0.12 -21.88
N LEU A 341 -8.72 0.85 -20.81
CA LEU A 341 -7.91 2.07 -20.77
C LEU A 341 -6.48 1.81 -20.26
N PHE A 342 -6.31 0.75 -19.46
CA PHE A 342 -5.04 0.36 -18.87
C PHE A 342 -4.97 -1.16 -18.66
N GLY A 343 -3.75 -1.76 -18.64
CA GLY A 343 -3.55 -3.19 -18.40
C GLY A 343 -3.47 -4.04 -19.67
N GLU A 344 -3.36 -5.37 -19.48
CA GLU A 344 -3.15 -6.35 -20.56
C GLU A 344 -4.37 -7.30 -20.77
N SER A 345 -5.36 -7.26 -19.87
CA SER A 345 -6.54 -8.16 -19.88
C SER A 345 -7.28 -8.17 -21.21
N THR A 346 -7.88 -9.31 -21.55
CA THR A 346 -8.61 -9.52 -22.81
C THR A 346 -9.96 -10.22 -22.57
N PRO A 347 -10.98 -10.00 -23.40
CA PRO A 347 -12.18 -10.84 -23.38
C PRO A 347 -11.88 -12.26 -23.90
N SER A 348 -12.53 -13.25 -23.29
CA SER A 348 -12.56 -14.62 -23.82
C SER A 348 -13.62 -14.77 -24.91
N ALA A 349 -13.66 -15.94 -25.58
CA ALA A 349 -14.72 -16.28 -26.54
C ALA A 349 -16.12 -16.40 -25.90
N LYS A 350 -16.24 -16.37 -24.57
CA LYS A 350 -17.51 -16.40 -23.80
C LYS A 350 -17.78 -15.08 -23.07
N ASP A 351 -17.09 -14.01 -23.47
CA ASP A 351 -17.16 -12.67 -22.84
C ASP A 351 -16.69 -12.62 -21.37
N ASP A 352 -16.05 -13.68 -20.85
CA ASP A 352 -15.35 -13.61 -19.57
C ASP A 352 -14.11 -12.72 -19.72
N LEU A 353 -13.75 -12.01 -18.67
CA LEU A 353 -12.51 -11.23 -18.64
C LEU A 353 -11.33 -12.10 -18.19
N ILE A 354 -10.32 -12.21 -19.04
CA ILE A 354 -9.08 -12.89 -18.74
C ILE A 354 -8.03 -11.88 -18.28
N LEU A 355 -7.49 -12.10 -17.10
CA LEU A 355 -6.46 -11.27 -16.47
C LEU A 355 -5.15 -12.07 -16.44
N PRO A 356 -4.12 -11.67 -17.19
CA PRO A 356 -2.79 -12.24 -17.08
C PRO A 356 -2.24 -12.24 -15.65
N PRO A 357 -1.15 -12.98 -15.37
CA PRO A 357 -0.48 -12.96 -14.07
C PRO A 357 -0.12 -11.54 -13.62
N LEU A 358 -0.58 -11.16 -12.40
CA LEU A 358 -0.31 -9.87 -11.79
C LEU A 358 -0.74 -8.66 -12.63
N ASP A 359 -1.75 -8.84 -13.49
CA ASP A 359 -2.30 -7.75 -14.31
C ASP A 359 -3.17 -6.81 -13.49
N PHE A 360 -3.15 -5.55 -13.90
CA PHE A 360 -3.98 -4.48 -13.35
C PHE A 360 -4.69 -3.79 -14.50
N ALA A 361 -6.01 -3.97 -14.59
CA ALA A 361 -6.80 -3.49 -15.71
C ALA A 361 -7.82 -2.45 -15.30
N ILE A 362 -7.96 -1.37 -16.09
CA ILE A 362 -8.95 -0.31 -15.92
C ILE A 362 -9.81 -0.20 -17.17
N PHE A 363 -11.12 -0.12 -16.95
CA PHE A 363 -12.15 0.06 -17.95
C PHE A 363 -12.96 1.35 -17.69
N GLY A 364 -13.28 2.08 -18.79
CA GLY A 364 -14.06 3.32 -18.71
C GLY A 364 -15.03 3.51 -19.88
#